data_bb47f6edd9b844048233b260af2a95d9
#
_entry.id   bb47f6edd9b844048233b260af2a95d9
#
_cell.length_a   1.000
_cell.length_b   1.000
_cell.length_c   1.000
_cell.angle_alpha   90.00
_cell.angle_beta   90.00
_cell.angle_gamma   90.00
#
_symmetry.space_group_name_H-M   'P 1'
#
loop_
_entity.id
_entity.type
_entity.pdbx_description
1 polymer ?
#
loop_
_entity_poly.entity_id
_entity_poly.type
_entity_poly.pdbx_seq_one_letter_code
_entity_poly.pdbx_strand_id
1 'polypeptide(L)'
;LDALSHGVEAYASNISERYSDTLAKSAIELMFKNLLTAVSEGSNLEVRQAMHDASCMAGMSFNNVWLGIVHSMSHQIGGTFGIPHGCGNAILMPNVIRYNSKETDKYTDLAKLIGKSTAEEFAQAVSDLRQSVGVVASLKEYGIDQKEWEAKIDTLTENAMKDPCTLFNPRKPKFEEIKAILQACYDGAIVNF
;
A
#
# COMPACT_ATOMS: atom_id res chain seq x y z
N LEU A 1 7.52 1.92 -5.19
CA LEU A 1 6.40 1.26 -4.49
C LEU A 1 5.62 2.23 -3.59
N ASP A 2 6.30 3.17 -2.96
CA ASP A 2 5.65 4.19 -2.13
C ASP A 2 4.59 4.98 -2.92
N ALA A 3 4.98 5.54 -4.06
CA ALA A 3 4.04 6.26 -4.92
C ALA A 3 2.87 5.38 -5.43
N LEU A 4 3.08 4.06 -5.55
CA LEU A 4 1.99 3.12 -5.86
C LEU A 4 0.98 3.06 -4.71
N SER A 5 1.46 2.98 -3.46
CA SER A 5 0.56 3.00 -2.30
C SER A 5 -0.21 4.32 -2.17
N HIS A 6 0.43 5.46 -2.50
CA HIS A 6 -0.25 6.75 -2.59
C HIS A 6 -1.43 6.72 -3.57
N GLY A 7 -1.20 6.23 -4.80
CA GLY A 7 -2.26 6.13 -5.81
C GLY A 7 -3.38 5.18 -5.39
N VAL A 8 -3.03 4.00 -4.88
CA VAL A 8 -4.00 2.98 -4.46
C VAL A 8 -4.87 3.47 -3.30
N GLU A 9 -4.28 4.08 -2.27
CA GLU A 9 -5.05 4.57 -1.13
C GLU A 9 -5.85 5.84 -1.46
N ALA A 10 -5.30 6.75 -2.26
CA ALA A 10 -6.03 7.92 -2.72
C ALA A 10 -7.27 7.53 -3.53
N TYR A 11 -7.15 6.55 -4.43
CA TYR A 11 -8.29 6.03 -5.17
C TYR A 11 -9.32 5.38 -4.25
N ALA A 12 -8.88 4.63 -3.26
CA ALA A 12 -9.75 3.94 -2.32
C ALA A 12 -10.34 4.85 -1.23
N SER A 13 -9.79 6.05 -1.01
CA SER A 13 -10.23 6.98 0.02
C SER A 13 -11.74 7.18 0.04
N ASN A 14 -12.33 7.27 1.24
CA ASN A 14 -13.77 7.49 1.43
C ASN A 14 -14.24 8.89 1.02
N ILE A 15 -13.31 9.81 0.72
CA ILE A 15 -13.59 11.15 0.20
C ILE A 15 -13.03 11.35 -1.22
N SER A 16 -12.65 10.26 -1.91
CA SER A 16 -12.13 10.37 -3.27
C SER A 16 -13.19 10.88 -4.25
N GLU A 17 -12.73 11.64 -5.24
CA GLU A 17 -13.58 12.27 -6.25
C GLU A 17 -13.02 12.02 -7.66
N ARG A 18 -13.83 12.31 -8.68
CA ARG A 18 -13.45 12.07 -10.09
C ARG A 18 -12.07 12.62 -10.46
N TYR A 19 -11.72 13.80 -9.97
CA TYR A 19 -10.40 14.41 -10.24
C TYR A 19 -9.26 13.57 -9.66
N SER A 20 -9.31 13.28 -8.37
CA SER A 20 -8.32 12.47 -7.68
C SER A 20 -8.26 11.04 -8.23
N ASP A 21 -9.41 10.45 -8.52
CA ASP A 21 -9.54 9.11 -9.09
C ASP A 21 -8.84 9.00 -10.46
N THR A 22 -8.98 10.04 -11.30
CA THR A 22 -8.34 10.06 -12.63
C THR A 22 -6.82 10.08 -12.49
N LEU A 23 -6.29 10.93 -11.61
CA LEU A 23 -4.84 11.00 -11.35
C LEU A 23 -4.31 9.70 -10.74
N ALA A 24 -5.01 9.14 -9.77
CA ALA A 24 -4.62 7.88 -9.11
C ALA A 24 -4.57 6.72 -10.10
N LYS A 25 -5.60 6.55 -10.94
CA LYS A 25 -5.65 5.50 -11.96
C LYS A 25 -4.49 5.62 -12.95
N SER A 26 -4.25 6.82 -13.48
CA SER A 26 -3.13 7.06 -14.41
C SER A 26 -1.78 6.76 -13.78
N ALA A 27 -1.59 7.16 -12.51
CA ALA A 27 -0.37 6.86 -11.76
C ALA A 27 -0.16 5.35 -11.59
N ILE A 28 -1.18 4.62 -11.17
CA ILE A 28 -1.14 3.17 -10.95
C ILE A 28 -0.80 2.44 -12.25
N GLU A 29 -1.47 2.78 -13.35
CA GLU A 29 -1.24 2.18 -14.66
C GLU A 29 0.21 2.38 -15.13
N LEU A 30 0.73 3.61 -15.03
CA LEU A 30 2.12 3.92 -15.37
C LEU A 30 3.12 3.15 -14.50
N MET A 31 2.85 3.01 -13.21
CA MET A 31 3.73 2.29 -12.29
C MET A 31 3.77 0.80 -12.59
N PHE A 32 2.62 0.16 -12.81
CA PHE A 32 2.59 -1.25 -13.20
C PHE A 32 3.31 -1.52 -14.52
N LYS A 33 3.21 -0.59 -15.46
CA LYS A 33 3.86 -0.71 -16.76
C LYS A 33 5.38 -0.52 -16.70
N ASN A 34 5.88 0.37 -15.84
CA ASN A 34 7.24 0.88 -15.96
C ASN A 34 8.15 0.55 -14.78
N LEU A 35 7.63 0.20 -13.59
CA LEU A 35 8.44 0.08 -12.37
C LEU A 35 9.57 -0.95 -12.50
N LEU A 36 9.26 -2.13 -13.04
CA LEU A 36 10.27 -3.18 -13.19
C LEU A 36 11.41 -2.75 -14.13
N THR A 37 11.06 -2.15 -15.26
CA THR A 37 12.06 -1.61 -16.22
C THR A 37 12.84 -0.45 -15.59
N ALA A 38 12.19 0.42 -14.80
CA ALA A 38 12.87 1.52 -14.11
C ALA A 38 13.92 1.03 -13.09
N VAL A 39 13.69 -0.14 -12.49
CA VAL A 39 14.65 -0.77 -11.55
C VAL A 39 15.77 -1.47 -12.30
N SER A 40 15.48 -2.22 -13.37
CA SER A 40 16.48 -2.97 -14.13
C SER A 40 17.30 -2.09 -15.08
N GLU A 41 16.72 -1.02 -15.60
CA GLU A 41 17.31 -0.11 -16.58
C GLU A 41 17.34 1.33 -16.07
N GLY A 42 18.01 1.58 -14.96
CA GLY A 42 18.02 2.87 -14.27
C GLY A 42 18.45 4.09 -15.09
N SER A 43 19.12 3.90 -16.24
CA SER A 43 19.51 4.94 -17.19
C SER A 43 18.49 5.20 -18.31
N ASN A 44 17.42 4.42 -18.39
CA ASN A 44 16.37 4.60 -19.40
C ASN A 44 15.50 5.83 -19.04
N LEU A 45 15.80 6.96 -19.71
CA LEU A 45 15.19 8.26 -19.39
C LEU A 45 13.68 8.29 -19.65
N GLU A 46 13.18 7.57 -20.67
CA GLU A 46 11.74 7.51 -20.96
C GLU A 46 10.98 6.85 -19.81
N VAL A 47 11.46 5.70 -19.34
CA VAL A 47 10.88 4.99 -18.22
C VAL A 47 11.02 5.76 -16.91
N ARG A 48 12.15 6.43 -16.71
CA ARG A 48 12.38 7.31 -15.55
C ARG A 48 11.40 8.47 -15.53
N GLN A 49 11.15 9.08 -16.69
CA GLN A 49 10.16 10.16 -16.83
C GLN A 49 8.76 9.64 -16.51
N ALA A 50 8.35 8.49 -17.07
CA ALA A 50 7.05 7.89 -16.78
C ALA A 50 6.85 7.62 -15.28
N MET A 51 7.88 7.14 -14.57
CA MET A 51 7.82 6.94 -13.12
C MET A 51 7.76 8.25 -12.35
N HIS A 52 8.44 9.30 -12.80
CA HIS A 52 8.37 10.62 -12.20
C HIS A 52 6.97 11.22 -12.36
N ASP A 53 6.39 11.15 -13.55
CA ASP A 53 5.02 11.62 -13.82
C ASP A 53 4.00 10.85 -12.98
N ALA A 54 4.14 9.52 -12.88
CA ALA A 54 3.29 8.69 -12.04
C ALA A 54 3.36 9.09 -10.55
N SER A 55 4.57 9.34 -10.05
CA SER A 55 4.77 9.80 -8.67
C SER A 55 4.13 11.18 -8.43
N CYS A 56 4.28 12.10 -9.39
CA CYS A 56 3.66 13.42 -9.31
C CYS A 56 2.13 13.32 -9.29
N MET A 57 1.53 12.52 -10.19
CA MET A 57 0.08 12.33 -10.25
C MET A 57 -0.47 11.66 -8.97
N ALA A 58 0.22 10.66 -8.43
CA ALA A 58 -0.14 10.06 -7.15
C ALA A 58 -0.10 11.10 -6.02
N GLY A 59 0.96 11.94 -5.99
CA GLY A 59 1.11 13.04 -5.05
C GLY A 59 -0.03 14.05 -5.13
N MET A 60 -0.38 14.48 -6.35
CA MET A 60 -1.50 15.40 -6.58
C MET A 60 -2.84 14.77 -6.18
N SER A 61 -3.01 13.46 -6.37
CA SER A 61 -4.22 12.74 -5.97
C SER A 61 -4.35 12.72 -4.44
N PHE A 62 -3.41 12.10 -3.73
CA PHE A 62 -3.55 11.90 -2.28
C PHE A 62 -3.56 13.22 -1.49
N ASN A 63 -2.91 14.26 -1.98
CA ASN A 63 -2.92 15.56 -1.32
C ASN A 63 -4.32 16.20 -1.25
N ASN A 64 -5.24 15.75 -2.10
CA ASN A 64 -6.64 16.21 -2.08
C ASN A 64 -7.56 15.28 -1.26
N VAL A 65 -7.24 13.99 -1.16
CA VAL A 65 -8.18 13.00 -0.61
C VAL A 65 -7.58 12.11 0.48
N TRP A 66 -6.39 12.43 0.92
CA TRP A 66 -5.65 11.71 1.97
C TRP A 66 -5.33 10.27 1.59
N LEU A 67 -4.85 9.52 2.58
CA LEU A 67 -4.40 8.14 2.48
C LEU A 67 -5.24 7.24 3.40
N GLY A 68 -4.83 6.01 3.61
CA GLY A 68 -5.54 5.04 4.43
C GLY A 68 -4.64 4.30 5.42
N ILE A 69 -5.04 3.10 5.81
CA ILE A 69 -4.38 2.34 6.86
C ILE A 69 -3.05 1.69 6.45
N VAL A 70 -2.71 1.62 5.15
CA VAL A 70 -1.34 1.25 4.75
C VAL A 70 -0.37 2.26 5.34
N HIS A 71 -0.62 3.56 5.12
CA HIS A 71 0.23 4.63 5.62
C HIS A 71 0.17 4.73 7.13
N SER A 72 -1.03 4.65 7.75
CA SER A 72 -1.17 4.70 9.21
C SER A 72 -0.30 3.66 9.91
N MET A 73 -0.28 2.42 9.41
CA MET A 73 0.55 1.35 9.96
C MET A 73 2.03 1.52 9.60
N SER A 74 2.32 1.92 8.36
CA SER A 74 3.70 2.09 7.88
C SER A 74 4.46 3.20 8.61
N HIS A 75 3.79 4.30 8.98
CA HIS A 75 4.37 5.36 9.82
C HIS A 75 4.90 4.79 11.14
N GLN A 76 4.12 3.90 11.77
CA GLN A 76 4.48 3.29 13.04
C GLN A 76 5.64 2.30 12.90
N ILE A 77 5.59 1.46 11.86
CA ILE A 77 6.66 0.48 11.57
C ILE A 77 7.97 1.19 11.24
N GLY A 78 7.91 2.20 10.35
CA GLY A 78 9.08 2.98 9.97
C GLY A 78 9.70 3.73 11.13
N GLY A 79 8.88 4.39 11.96
CA GLY A 79 9.33 5.13 13.14
C GLY A 79 9.90 4.25 14.26
N THR A 80 9.43 2.99 14.37
CA THR A 80 9.85 2.07 15.44
C THR A 80 11.06 1.22 15.03
N PHE A 81 11.07 0.68 13.81
CA PHE A 81 12.06 -0.29 13.35
C PHE A 81 13.01 0.23 12.27
N GLY A 82 12.88 1.49 11.86
CA GLY A 82 13.74 2.08 10.84
C GLY A 82 13.53 1.51 9.43
N ILE A 83 12.38 0.89 9.15
CA ILE A 83 12.08 0.35 7.82
C ILE A 83 11.85 1.52 6.85
N PRO A 84 12.48 1.55 5.67
CA PRO A 84 12.19 2.53 4.64
C PRO A 84 10.69 2.55 4.31
N HIS A 85 10.11 3.73 4.29
CA HIS A 85 8.66 3.93 4.20
C HIS A 85 8.01 3.14 3.05
N GLY A 86 8.55 3.25 1.84
CA GLY A 86 8.06 2.51 0.68
C GLY A 86 8.16 0.98 0.81
N CYS A 87 9.11 0.45 1.59
CA CYS A 87 9.18 -0.98 1.89
C CYS A 87 8.06 -1.40 2.85
N GLY A 88 7.83 -0.63 3.91
CA GLY A 88 6.72 -0.85 4.84
C GLY A 88 5.37 -0.84 4.12
N ASN A 89 5.11 0.18 3.30
CA ASN A 89 3.90 0.28 2.50
C ASN A 89 3.73 -0.94 1.58
N ALA A 90 4.79 -1.37 0.90
CA ALA A 90 4.74 -2.48 -0.04
C ALA A 90 4.44 -3.84 0.63
N ILE A 91 4.89 -4.05 1.87
CA ILE A 91 4.60 -5.26 2.65
C ILE A 91 3.14 -5.25 3.14
N LEU A 92 2.64 -4.10 3.57
CA LEU A 92 1.29 -3.95 4.13
C LEU A 92 0.19 -3.97 3.08
N MET A 93 0.44 -3.35 1.92
CA MET A 93 -0.58 -3.02 0.92
C MET A 93 -1.40 -4.23 0.43
N PRO A 94 -0.85 -5.42 0.11
CA PRO A 94 -1.66 -6.56 -0.35
C PRO A 94 -2.72 -6.98 0.66
N ASN A 95 -2.39 -7.00 1.96
CA ASN A 95 -3.32 -7.36 3.01
C ASN A 95 -4.38 -6.27 3.25
N VAL A 96 -4.00 -5.01 3.15
CA VAL A 96 -4.95 -3.89 3.26
C VAL A 96 -5.94 -3.88 2.08
N ILE A 97 -5.49 -4.20 0.86
CA ILE A 97 -6.39 -4.35 -0.29
C ILE A 97 -7.44 -5.43 -0.01
N ARG A 98 -7.04 -6.60 0.47
CA ARG A 98 -7.95 -7.70 0.84
C ARG A 98 -8.94 -7.29 1.93
N TYR A 99 -8.45 -6.63 2.97
CA TYR A 99 -9.28 -6.13 4.06
C TYR A 99 -10.33 -5.13 3.58
N ASN A 100 -9.90 -4.12 2.82
CA ASN A 100 -10.76 -3.04 2.36
C ASN A 100 -11.73 -3.49 1.25
N SER A 101 -11.38 -4.50 0.45
CA SER A 101 -12.24 -5.02 -0.63
C SER A 101 -13.55 -5.63 -0.15
N LYS A 102 -13.70 -5.87 1.14
CA LYS A 102 -14.98 -6.29 1.75
C LYS A 102 -16.00 -5.15 1.84
N GLU A 103 -15.55 -3.91 1.75
CA GLU A 103 -16.41 -2.72 1.90
C GLU A 103 -16.55 -1.91 0.60
N THR A 104 -15.67 -2.10 -0.38
CA THR A 104 -15.67 -1.30 -1.60
C THR A 104 -15.22 -2.10 -2.83
N ASP A 105 -15.87 -1.86 -3.98
CA ASP A 105 -15.51 -2.44 -5.28
C ASP A 105 -14.34 -1.72 -5.98
N LYS A 106 -13.82 -0.64 -5.41
CA LYS A 106 -12.76 0.19 -6.02
C LYS A 106 -11.52 -0.62 -6.39
N TYR A 107 -11.16 -1.62 -5.60
CA TYR A 107 -10.01 -2.49 -5.91
C TYR A 107 -10.26 -3.42 -7.11
N THR A 108 -11.52 -3.79 -7.36
CA THR A 108 -11.92 -4.50 -8.58
C THR A 108 -11.78 -3.60 -9.82
N ASP A 109 -12.07 -2.30 -9.67
CA ASP A 109 -11.83 -1.34 -10.76
C ASP A 109 -10.33 -1.14 -11.03
N LEU A 110 -9.49 -1.10 -10.00
CA LEU A 110 -8.03 -1.08 -10.16
C LEU A 110 -7.50 -2.37 -10.79
N ALA A 111 -8.09 -3.52 -10.48
CA ALA A 111 -7.76 -4.78 -11.13
C ALA A 111 -7.93 -4.71 -12.65
N LYS A 112 -9.05 -4.14 -13.11
CA LYS A 112 -9.34 -3.98 -14.55
C LYS A 112 -8.32 -3.12 -15.29
N LEU A 113 -7.74 -2.10 -14.63
CA LEU A 113 -6.68 -1.25 -15.24
C LEU A 113 -5.44 -2.05 -15.62
N ILE A 114 -5.14 -3.12 -14.87
CA ILE A 114 -3.96 -3.95 -15.09
C ILE A 114 -4.29 -5.31 -15.72
N GLY A 115 -5.49 -5.45 -16.33
CA GLY A 115 -5.92 -6.65 -17.02
C GLY A 115 -6.30 -7.81 -16.10
N LYS A 116 -6.69 -7.53 -14.85
CA LYS A 116 -7.21 -8.47 -13.86
C LYS A 116 -8.71 -8.29 -13.66
N SER A 117 -9.36 -9.20 -12.92
CA SER A 117 -10.81 -9.23 -12.80
C SER A 117 -11.33 -8.99 -11.38
N THR A 118 -10.51 -9.25 -10.37
CA THR A 118 -10.92 -9.24 -8.97
C THR A 118 -9.96 -8.46 -8.08
N ALA A 119 -10.45 -7.97 -6.94
CA ALA A 119 -9.62 -7.32 -5.93
C ALA A 119 -8.51 -8.25 -5.39
N GLU A 120 -8.77 -9.57 -5.30
CA GLU A 120 -7.75 -10.55 -4.90
C GLU A 120 -6.64 -10.65 -5.95
N GLU A 121 -6.99 -10.70 -7.22
CA GLU A 121 -5.98 -10.69 -8.30
C GLU A 121 -5.18 -9.38 -8.33
N PHE A 122 -5.79 -8.24 -7.96
CA PHE A 122 -5.06 -6.98 -7.80
C PHE A 122 -4.10 -7.03 -6.61
N ALA A 123 -4.54 -7.52 -5.46
CA ALA A 123 -3.67 -7.70 -4.28
C ALA A 123 -2.48 -8.63 -4.59
N GLN A 124 -2.73 -9.71 -5.33
CA GLN A 124 -1.67 -10.62 -5.78
C GLN A 124 -0.72 -9.92 -6.76
N ALA A 125 -1.22 -9.17 -7.73
CA ALA A 125 -0.38 -8.43 -8.67
C ALA A 125 0.52 -7.39 -7.98
N VAL A 126 0.03 -6.71 -6.94
CA VAL A 126 0.83 -5.82 -6.09
C VAL A 126 1.91 -6.61 -5.35
N SER A 127 1.59 -7.80 -4.83
CA SER A 127 2.56 -8.67 -4.15
C SER A 127 3.64 -9.15 -5.12
N ASP A 128 3.27 -9.54 -6.34
CA ASP A 128 4.20 -10.00 -7.38
C ASP A 128 5.12 -8.85 -7.82
N LEU A 129 4.58 -7.66 -8.03
CA LEU A 129 5.36 -6.46 -8.37
C LEU A 129 6.35 -6.11 -7.26
N ARG A 130 5.94 -6.16 -5.98
CA ARG A 130 6.81 -5.98 -4.82
C ARG A 130 7.98 -6.96 -4.86
N GLN A 131 7.70 -8.24 -5.06
CA GLN A 131 8.71 -9.29 -5.11
C GLN A 131 9.66 -9.12 -6.30
N SER A 132 9.14 -8.74 -7.47
CA SER A 132 9.94 -8.56 -8.69
C SER A 132 10.99 -7.46 -8.58
N VAL A 133 10.79 -6.49 -7.70
CA VAL A 133 11.75 -5.41 -7.41
C VAL A 133 12.55 -5.65 -6.12
N GLY A 134 12.52 -6.87 -5.57
CA GLY A 134 13.40 -7.32 -4.49
C GLY A 134 12.95 -6.91 -3.07
N VAL A 135 11.69 -6.51 -2.87
CA VAL A 135 11.16 -6.26 -1.52
C VAL A 135 10.56 -7.54 -0.94
N VAL A 136 11.00 -7.91 0.25
CA VAL A 136 10.60 -9.12 0.99
C VAL A 136 9.10 -9.21 1.28
N ALA A 137 8.62 -10.44 1.58
CA ALA A 137 7.20 -10.70 1.75
C ALA A 137 6.64 -10.28 3.12
N SER A 138 7.46 -10.22 4.15
CA SER A 138 7.02 -9.99 5.52
C SER A 138 7.99 -9.14 6.32
N LEU A 139 7.53 -8.60 7.44
CA LEU A 139 8.37 -7.84 8.36
C LEU A 139 9.37 -8.75 9.10
N LYS A 140 9.00 -10.01 9.32
CA LYS A 140 9.88 -11.03 9.87
C LYS A 140 11.05 -11.35 8.92
N GLU A 141 10.74 -11.51 7.64
CA GLU A 141 11.77 -11.73 6.59
C GLU A 141 12.64 -10.47 6.40
N TYR A 142 12.09 -9.28 6.65
CA TYR A 142 12.87 -8.04 6.67
C TYR A 142 13.92 -8.01 7.79
N GLY A 143 13.71 -8.80 8.87
CA GLY A 143 14.67 -8.96 9.96
C GLY A 143 14.20 -8.38 11.30
N ILE A 144 12.92 -8.06 11.47
CA ILE A 144 12.40 -7.63 12.79
C ILE A 144 12.37 -8.84 13.73
N ASP A 145 13.04 -8.70 14.91
CA ASP A 145 13.04 -9.71 15.95
C ASP A 145 11.64 -9.96 16.53
N GLN A 146 11.32 -11.22 16.78
CA GLN A 146 9.99 -11.61 17.25
C GLN A 146 9.64 -11.03 18.62
N LYS A 147 10.59 -11.01 19.56
CA LYS A 147 10.34 -10.49 20.92
C LYS A 147 10.14 -8.97 20.88
N GLU A 148 10.90 -8.30 20.03
CA GLU A 148 10.75 -6.86 19.83
C GLU A 148 9.39 -6.54 19.18
N TRP A 149 8.96 -7.32 18.19
CA TRP A 149 7.66 -7.22 17.57
C TRP A 149 6.52 -7.40 18.58
N GLU A 150 6.53 -8.51 19.34
CA GLU A 150 5.52 -8.83 20.35
C GLU A 150 5.41 -7.75 21.43
N ALA A 151 6.53 -7.14 21.81
CA ALA A 151 6.55 -6.05 22.79
C ALA A 151 5.99 -4.72 22.24
N LYS A 152 5.90 -4.54 20.93
CA LYS A 152 5.55 -3.26 20.30
C LYS A 152 4.20 -3.25 19.58
N ILE A 153 3.68 -4.41 19.17
CA ILE A 153 2.51 -4.50 18.27
C ILE A 153 1.29 -3.75 18.82
N ASP A 154 1.04 -3.76 20.11
CA ASP A 154 -0.10 -3.04 20.70
C ASP A 154 0.08 -1.52 20.59
N THR A 155 1.27 -1.01 20.87
CA THR A 155 1.60 0.40 20.72
C THR A 155 1.52 0.84 19.26
N LEU A 156 2.04 0.02 18.32
CA LEU A 156 1.93 0.29 16.88
C LEU A 156 0.46 0.38 16.46
N THR A 157 -0.36 -0.53 16.94
CA THR A 157 -1.81 -0.57 16.67
C THR A 157 -2.51 0.67 17.21
N GLU A 158 -2.28 1.04 18.47
CA GLU A 158 -2.86 2.25 19.08
C GLU A 158 -2.50 3.51 18.32
N ASN A 159 -1.23 3.63 17.91
CA ASN A 159 -0.75 4.80 17.18
C ASN A 159 -1.33 4.84 15.76
N ALA A 160 -1.40 3.70 15.06
CA ALA A 160 -2.03 3.61 13.75
C ALA A 160 -3.52 3.99 13.81
N MET A 161 -4.24 3.59 14.86
CA MET A 161 -5.64 3.99 15.07
C MET A 161 -5.81 5.51 15.28
N LYS A 162 -4.79 6.20 15.78
CA LYS A 162 -4.80 7.66 16.01
C LYS A 162 -4.24 8.45 14.82
N ASP A 163 -3.63 7.77 13.86
CA ASP A 163 -3.05 8.41 12.68
C ASP A 163 -4.15 9.03 11.81
N PRO A 164 -3.99 10.29 11.34
CA PRO A 164 -4.99 10.97 10.52
C PRO A 164 -5.42 10.19 9.28
N CYS A 165 -4.51 9.43 8.65
CA CYS A 165 -4.81 8.64 7.45
C CYS A 165 -5.89 7.58 7.70
N THR A 166 -6.01 7.05 8.92
CA THR A 166 -7.02 6.06 9.28
C THR A 166 -8.45 6.55 9.08
N LEU A 167 -8.68 7.87 9.21
CA LEU A 167 -10.00 8.49 9.03
C LEU A 167 -10.54 8.38 7.59
N PHE A 168 -9.64 8.29 6.62
CA PHE A 168 -9.97 8.30 5.20
C PHE A 168 -10.00 6.91 4.57
N ASN A 169 -9.68 5.88 5.37
CA ASN A 169 -9.77 4.50 4.90
C ASN A 169 -11.22 4.11 4.55
N PRO A 170 -11.47 3.40 3.43
CA PRO A 170 -12.83 3.07 3.01
C PRO A 170 -13.58 2.17 3.99
N ARG A 171 -12.88 1.24 4.63
CA ARG A 171 -13.42 0.40 5.71
C ARG A 171 -12.90 0.92 7.05
N LYS A 172 -13.81 1.34 7.94
CA LYS A 172 -13.44 1.83 9.26
C LYS A 172 -12.89 0.69 10.13
N PRO A 173 -11.58 0.71 10.47
CA PRO A 173 -10.98 -0.40 11.20
C PRO A 173 -11.30 -0.36 12.69
N LYS A 174 -11.28 -1.55 13.32
CA LYS A 174 -11.21 -1.72 14.76
C LYS A 174 -9.78 -2.02 15.20
N PHE A 175 -9.48 -1.79 16.49
CA PHE A 175 -8.15 -2.08 17.04
C PHE A 175 -7.68 -3.50 16.72
N GLU A 176 -8.52 -4.52 16.99
CA GLU A 176 -8.18 -5.92 16.75
C GLU A 176 -7.95 -6.25 15.27
N GLU A 177 -8.63 -5.55 14.37
CA GLU A 177 -8.45 -5.72 12.93
C GLU A 177 -7.10 -5.15 12.47
N ILE A 178 -6.71 -3.94 12.91
CA ILE A 178 -5.38 -3.38 12.63
C ILE A 178 -4.29 -4.28 13.20
N LYS A 179 -4.44 -4.74 14.44
CA LYS A 179 -3.49 -5.66 15.09
C LYS A 179 -3.35 -6.96 14.29
N ALA A 180 -4.46 -7.54 13.84
CA ALA A 180 -4.46 -8.76 13.04
C ALA A 180 -3.80 -8.56 11.66
N ILE A 181 -4.02 -7.41 11.00
CA ILE A 181 -3.35 -7.07 9.74
C ILE A 181 -1.84 -6.92 9.96
N LEU A 182 -1.42 -6.19 10.98
CA LEU A 182 -0.02 -6.03 11.35
C LEU A 182 0.65 -7.38 11.63
N GLN A 183 0.00 -8.26 12.40
CA GLN A 183 0.50 -9.60 12.69
C GLN A 183 0.61 -10.46 11.43
N ALA A 184 -0.40 -10.43 10.56
CA ALA A 184 -0.37 -11.15 9.29
C ALA A 184 0.79 -10.66 8.40
N CYS A 185 1.04 -9.35 8.35
CA CYS A 185 2.16 -8.77 7.60
C CYS A 185 3.53 -9.10 8.23
N TYR A 186 3.58 -9.25 9.56
CA TYR A 186 4.78 -9.73 10.23
C TYR A 186 5.09 -11.19 9.85
N ASP A 187 4.11 -12.06 9.88
CA ASP A 187 4.27 -13.51 9.62
C ASP A 187 4.31 -13.87 8.12
N GLY A 188 3.96 -12.95 7.22
CA GLY A 188 3.77 -13.22 5.79
C GLY A 188 2.47 -13.97 5.48
N ALA A 189 1.49 -13.88 6.37
CA ALA A 189 0.17 -14.49 6.20
C ALA A 189 -0.80 -13.60 5.40
N ILE A 190 -1.87 -14.21 4.88
CA ILE A 190 -2.92 -13.51 4.13
C ILE A 190 -4.12 -13.24 5.03
N VAL A 191 -4.61 -11.99 4.99
CA VAL A 191 -5.83 -11.56 5.68
C VAL A 191 -7.06 -11.93 4.82
N ASN A 192 -8.09 -12.49 5.46
CA ASN A 192 -9.33 -12.93 4.80
C ASN A 192 -10.63 -12.60 5.56
N PHE A 193 -10.60 -11.62 6.49
CA PHE A 193 -11.74 -11.17 7.30
C PHE A 193 -12.24 -9.79 6.92
#